data_207dca21441e6b4bce89d95b634f33fc
#
_entry.id   207dca21441e6b4bce89d95b634f33fc
#
_cell.length_a   1.000
_cell.length_b   1.000
_cell.length_c   1.000
_cell.angle_alpha   90.00
_cell.angle_beta   90.00
_cell.angle_gamma   90.00
#
_symmetry.space_group_name_H-M   'P 1'
#
loop_
_entity.id
_entity.type
_entity.pdbx_description
1 polymer ?
#
loop_
_entity_poly.entity_id
_entity_poly.type
_entity_poly.pdbx_seq_one_letter_code
_entity_poly.pdbx_strand_id
1 'polypeptide(L)'
;LLLLLSAMTACAQINIWEGTSCRKRVAMYPYLVGGANNKAVIVCPGGSYFWHDTETEGHLVAKWLNDNGISAFVLNYRTAYVPAFIFHHRLLFRGNRYPDPQDDLRQALRLVRQNAAAWGIDAQSVGAMGFSAGGHLVMSAAELFDEEDRPDFVAPIYPVVTFTEKCMHKRSRRGLFGDNKRNDKTLADLLSLERHVPDDCPPVFLVNCKDDPVVDYRNSLLLDSALTSRRVSHVYLQYKTGGHGFGASDTKGTAECREWKKAFIKWLAQPK
;
A
#
# COMPACT_ATOMS: atom_id res chain seq x y z
N LEU A 1 -45.39 0.71 -0.76
CA LEU A 1 -44.24 -0.19 -0.80
C LEU A 1 -43.14 0.47 -1.68
N LEU A 2 -42.32 1.40 -1.11
CA LEU A 2 -41.19 2.01 -1.81
C LEU A 2 -40.01 1.03 -1.74
N LEU A 3 -39.68 0.43 -2.85
CA LEU A 3 -38.38 -0.24 -3.06
C LEU A 3 -37.31 0.86 -3.16
N LEU A 4 -36.55 1.04 -2.11
CA LEU A 4 -35.25 1.73 -2.17
C LEU A 4 -34.26 0.81 -2.92
N LEU A 5 -34.17 0.98 -4.25
CA LEU A 5 -32.99 0.52 -5.00
C LEU A 5 -31.83 1.37 -4.52
N SER A 6 -30.95 0.80 -3.68
CA SER A 6 -29.62 1.33 -3.48
C SER A 6 -28.88 1.14 -4.81
N ALA A 7 -28.85 2.17 -5.63
CA ALA A 7 -27.99 2.24 -6.78
C ALA A 7 -26.55 2.21 -6.24
N MET A 8 -25.89 1.05 -6.28
CA MET A 8 -24.42 0.97 -6.27
C MET A 8 -23.95 1.68 -7.54
N THR A 9 -23.79 3.00 -7.47
CA THR A 9 -23.07 3.75 -8.50
C THR A 9 -21.65 3.21 -8.48
N ALA A 10 -21.30 2.40 -9.49
CA ALA A 10 -19.91 2.16 -9.81
C ALA A 10 -19.26 3.54 -10.00
N CYS A 11 -18.53 4.00 -8.99
CA CYS A 11 -17.95 5.32 -9.02
C CYS A 11 -16.90 5.33 -10.14
N ALA A 12 -17.02 6.30 -11.05
CA ALA A 12 -16.12 6.41 -12.19
C ALA A 12 -14.68 6.51 -11.70
N GLN A 13 -13.78 5.83 -12.39
CA GLN A 13 -12.33 5.95 -12.20
C GLN A 13 -11.91 7.42 -12.15
N ILE A 14 -11.10 7.78 -11.16
CA ILE A 14 -10.53 9.12 -10.99
C ILE A 14 -9.11 9.11 -11.53
N ASN A 15 -8.74 10.10 -12.35
CA ASN A 15 -7.34 10.37 -12.63
C ASN A 15 -6.79 11.32 -11.55
N ILE A 16 -5.89 10.83 -10.67
CA ILE A 16 -5.39 11.61 -9.54
C ILE A 16 -4.61 12.87 -9.92
N TRP A 17 -4.14 12.96 -11.18
CA TRP A 17 -3.40 14.11 -11.71
C TRP A 17 -4.26 15.08 -12.52
N GLU A 18 -5.58 14.85 -12.61
CA GLU A 18 -6.50 15.75 -13.32
C GLU A 18 -6.51 17.13 -12.65
N GLY A 19 -6.50 18.18 -13.48
CA GLY A 19 -6.45 19.58 -12.99
C GLY A 19 -5.08 20.04 -12.48
N THR A 20 -4.05 19.19 -12.54
CA THR A 20 -2.68 19.57 -12.18
C THR A 20 -1.81 19.84 -13.41
N SER A 21 -0.60 20.37 -13.21
CA SER A 21 0.40 20.51 -14.28
C SER A 21 0.96 19.16 -14.77
N CYS A 22 0.77 18.09 -14.02
CA CYS A 22 1.22 16.75 -14.37
C CYS A 22 0.28 16.12 -15.41
N ARG A 23 0.80 15.80 -16.59
CA ARG A 23 0.03 15.19 -17.69
C ARG A 23 -0.07 13.66 -17.59
N LYS A 24 0.28 13.05 -16.48
CA LYS A 24 0.20 11.61 -16.29
C LYS A 24 -1.23 11.18 -16.03
N ARG A 25 -1.55 9.97 -16.46
CA ARG A 25 -2.83 9.33 -16.16
C ARG A 25 -2.58 8.20 -15.16
N VAL A 26 -3.04 8.40 -13.94
CA VAL A 26 -2.96 7.44 -12.85
C VAL A 26 -4.34 7.23 -12.30
N ALA A 27 -4.83 6.00 -12.42
CA ALA A 27 -6.18 5.65 -12.04
C ALA A 27 -6.29 5.39 -10.54
N MET A 28 -7.32 5.94 -9.93
CA MET A 28 -7.78 5.59 -8.60
C MET A 28 -9.26 5.22 -8.65
N TYR A 29 -9.64 4.10 -8.03
CA TYR A 29 -11.00 3.57 -8.03
C TYR A 29 -11.61 3.76 -6.65
N PRO A 30 -12.57 4.70 -6.50
CA PRO A 30 -13.21 4.96 -5.21
C PRO A 30 -14.27 3.90 -4.90
N TYR A 31 -14.33 3.51 -3.64
CA TYR A 31 -15.33 2.67 -2.99
C TYR A 31 -15.81 3.42 -1.75
N LEU A 32 -16.83 4.24 -1.91
CA LEU A 32 -17.32 5.10 -0.84
C LEU A 32 -18.43 4.38 -0.06
N VAL A 33 -18.42 4.56 1.26
CA VAL A 33 -19.53 4.19 2.13
C VAL A 33 -20.38 5.42 2.43
N GLY A 34 -21.67 5.21 2.64
CA GLY A 34 -22.58 6.29 3.03
C GLY A 34 -22.33 6.75 4.48
N GLY A 35 -22.77 7.97 4.80
CA GLY A 35 -22.62 8.56 6.12
C GLY A 35 -21.59 9.68 6.15
N ALA A 36 -21.20 10.12 7.35
CA ALA A 36 -20.22 11.18 7.56
C ALA A 36 -19.13 10.71 8.52
N ASN A 37 -17.95 11.34 8.40
CA ASN A 37 -16.77 11.09 9.23
C ASN A 37 -16.26 9.64 9.17
N ASN A 38 -16.37 9.00 8.00
CA ASN A 38 -15.88 7.64 7.80
C ASN A 38 -14.34 7.64 7.68
N LYS A 39 -13.72 6.57 8.17
CA LYS A 39 -12.30 6.33 7.87
C LYS A 39 -12.13 6.00 6.38
N ALA A 40 -10.97 6.33 5.83
CA ALA A 40 -10.63 6.00 4.46
C ALA A 40 -9.28 5.28 4.37
N VAL A 41 -9.14 4.38 3.39
CA VAL A 41 -7.91 3.62 3.14
C VAL A 41 -7.57 3.70 1.66
N ILE A 42 -6.37 4.20 1.34
CA ILE A 42 -5.81 4.05 0.00
C ILE A 42 -5.15 2.68 -0.08
N VAL A 43 -5.61 1.85 -1.01
CA VAL A 43 -5.14 0.48 -1.22
C VAL A 43 -4.14 0.45 -2.36
N CYS A 44 -2.92 0.02 -2.06
CA CYS A 44 -1.80 -0.09 -2.99
C CYS A 44 -1.50 -1.58 -3.28
N PRO A 45 -1.96 -2.16 -4.40
CA PRO A 45 -1.70 -3.55 -4.75
C PRO A 45 -0.21 -3.83 -4.94
N GLY A 46 0.20 -5.09 -4.74
CA GLY A 46 1.54 -5.56 -5.05
C GLY A 46 1.76 -5.83 -6.53
N GLY A 47 2.94 -6.36 -6.87
CA GLY A 47 3.34 -6.66 -8.24
C GLY A 47 4.78 -6.27 -8.55
N SER A 48 5.63 -6.22 -7.51
CA SER A 48 7.09 -6.00 -7.61
C SER A 48 7.47 -4.70 -8.32
N TYR A 49 6.61 -3.69 -8.33
CA TYR A 49 6.74 -2.43 -9.08
C TYR A 49 6.78 -2.60 -10.62
N PHE A 50 6.37 -3.76 -11.14
CA PHE A 50 6.24 -3.98 -12.59
C PHE A 50 4.79 -4.06 -13.06
N TRP A 51 3.88 -4.53 -12.20
CA TRP A 51 2.44 -4.66 -12.45
C TRP A 51 1.65 -4.49 -11.15
N HIS A 52 0.36 -4.76 -11.18
CA HIS A 52 -0.51 -4.78 -10.01
C HIS A 52 -1.35 -6.07 -9.98
N ASP A 53 -1.48 -6.70 -8.80
CA ASP A 53 -2.56 -7.65 -8.53
C ASP A 53 -3.81 -6.85 -8.10
N THR A 54 -4.42 -6.21 -9.09
CA THR A 54 -5.53 -5.28 -8.87
C THR A 54 -6.76 -5.99 -8.33
N GLU A 55 -6.97 -7.26 -8.67
CA GLU A 55 -8.14 -8.01 -8.20
C GLU A 55 -7.99 -8.42 -6.74
N THR A 56 -6.99 -9.25 -6.42
CA THR A 56 -6.85 -9.87 -5.08
C THR A 56 -6.41 -8.86 -4.01
N GLU A 57 -5.49 -7.98 -4.37
CA GLU A 57 -4.86 -7.02 -3.46
C GLU A 57 -5.41 -5.58 -3.62
N GLY A 58 -6.34 -5.39 -4.56
CA GLY A 58 -7.01 -4.13 -4.83
C GLY A 58 -8.51 -4.20 -4.59
N HIS A 59 -9.28 -4.61 -5.61
CA HIS A 59 -10.74 -4.55 -5.59
C HIS A 59 -11.39 -5.42 -4.52
N LEU A 60 -10.90 -6.64 -4.27
CA LEU A 60 -11.40 -7.48 -3.17
C LEU A 60 -11.12 -6.85 -1.80
N VAL A 61 -9.96 -6.19 -1.63
CA VAL A 61 -9.63 -5.47 -0.40
C VAL A 61 -10.55 -4.28 -0.19
N ALA A 62 -10.76 -3.47 -1.23
CA ALA A 62 -11.64 -2.30 -1.16
C ALA A 62 -13.08 -2.70 -0.84
N LYS A 63 -13.57 -3.79 -1.43
CA LYS A 63 -14.90 -4.32 -1.15
C LYS A 63 -15.03 -4.80 0.30
N TRP A 64 -14.04 -5.57 0.77
CA TRP A 64 -14.01 -6.01 2.17
C TRP A 64 -13.97 -4.83 3.16
N LEU A 65 -13.20 -3.77 2.88
CA LEU A 65 -13.18 -2.55 3.69
C LEU A 65 -14.56 -1.87 3.70
N ASN A 66 -15.20 -1.79 2.53
CA ASN A 66 -16.53 -1.20 2.37
C ASN A 66 -17.59 -1.97 3.17
N ASP A 67 -17.56 -3.31 3.15
CA ASP A 67 -18.45 -4.18 3.93
C ASP A 67 -18.27 -3.97 5.45
N ASN A 68 -17.16 -3.36 5.86
CA ASN A 68 -16.88 -2.99 7.26
C ASN A 68 -17.02 -1.47 7.54
N GLY A 69 -17.69 -0.73 6.67
CA GLY A 69 -17.97 0.70 6.87
C GLY A 69 -16.78 1.62 6.68
N ILE A 70 -15.76 1.21 5.92
CA ILE A 70 -14.55 1.98 5.63
C ILE A 70 -14.52 2.32 4.15
N SER A 71 -14.41 3.61 3.81
CA SER A 71 -14.21 4.03 2.43
C SER A 71 -12.83 3.59 1.93
N ALA A 72 -12.75 3.13 0.70
CA ALA A 72 -11.49 2.64 0.13
C ALA A 72 -11.24 3.20 -1.27
N PHE A 73 -9.96 3.31 -1.63
CA PHE A 73 -9.52 3.84 -2.92
C PHE A 73 -8.41 2.95 -3.47
N VAL A 74 -8.67 2.18 -4.52
CA VAL A 74 -7.64 1.34 -5.15
C VAL A 74 -6.78 2.21 -6.07
N LEU A 75 -5.51 2.36 -5.74
CA LEU A 75 -4.56 3.17 -6.47
C LEU A 75 -3.72 2.33 -7.43
N ASN A 76 -3.87 2.55 -8.73
CA ASN A 76 -3.00 1.99 -9.75
C ASN A 76 -1.78 2.90 -9.97
N TYR A 77 -0.92 2.99 -8.93
CA TYR A 77 0.29 3.81 -8.97
C TYR A 77 1.22 3.43 -10.13
N ARG A 78 2.04 4.35 -10.61
CA ARG A 78 2.95 4.12 -11.74
C ARG A 78 3.97 3.02 -11.44
N THR A 79 4.08 2.05 -12.35
CA THR A 79 5.04 0.94 -12.27
C THR A 79 6.00 0.96 -13.47
N ALA A 80 7.03 0.12 -13.42
CA ALA A 80 7.96 -0.03 -14.53
C ALA A 80 7.34 -0.67 -15.78
N TYR A 81 6.14 -1.26 -15.65
CA TYR A 81 5.41 -2.03 -16.65
C TYR A 81 6.04 -3.38 -17.05
N VAL A 82 5.18 -4.29 -17.48
CA VAL A 82 5.55 -5.66 -17.89
C VAL A 82 6.64 -5.70 -19.00
N PRO A 83 6.61 -4.83 -20.03
CA PRO A 83 7.70 -4.81 -21.00
C PRO A 83 9.08 -4.56 -20.40
N ALA A 84 9.20 -3.69 -19.40
CA ALA A 84 10.47 -3.45 -18.71
C ALA A 84 10.94 -4.66 -17.88
N PHE A 85 10.00 -5.53 -17.46
CA PHE A 85 10.34 -6.78 -16.80
C PHE A 85 10.91 -7.81 -17.79
N ILE A 86 10.28 -7.97 -18.96
CA ILE A 86 10.64 -9.00 -19.96
C ILE A 86 11.95 -8.66 -20.67
N PHE A 87 12.08 -7.44 -21.17
CA PHE A 87 13.16 -7.07 -22.09
C PHE A 87 14.43 -6.54 -21.45
N HIS A 88 14.48 -6.38 -20.14
CA HIS A 88 15.63 -5.83 -19.41
C HIS A 88 16.18 -4.48 -19.91
N HIS A 89 15.57 -3.87 -20.93
CA HIS A 89 16.05 -2.65 -21.58
C HIS A 89 15.15 -1.46 -21.31
N ARG A 90 15.46 -0.68 -20.27
CA ARG A 90 14.80 0.60 -20.01
C ARG A 90 15.21 1.72 -20.96
N LEU A 91 16.16 1.49 -21.85
CA LEU A 91 16.49 2.45 -22.91
C LEU A 91 15.33 2.60 -23.91
N LEU A 92 14.65 1.50 -24.24
CA LEU A 92 13.48 1.49 -25.13
C LEU A 92 12.17 1.68 -24.36
N PHE A 93 12.08 1.13 -23.14
CA PHE A 93 10.91 1.20 -22.26
C PHE A 93 11.29 1.92 -20.97
N ARG A 94 11.25 3.25 -21.00
CA ARG A 94 11.44 4.10 -19.80
C ARG A 94 10.24 3.93 -18.87
N GLY A 95 10.16 2.77 -18.22
CA GLY A 95 9.18 2.54 -17.18
C GLY A 95 9.37 3.52 -16.02
N ASN A 96 8.31 3.73 -15.28
CA ASN A 96 8.34 4.55 -14.08
C ASN A 96 9.22 3.90 -13.01
N ARG A 97 9.79 4.71 -12.13
CA ARG A 97 10.70 4.30 -11.06
C ARG A 97 10.62 5.32 -9.92
N TYR A 98 11.30 5.07 -8.84
CA TYR A 98 11.41 6.05 -7.76
C TYR A 98 11.78 7.45 -8.34
N PRO A 99 11.06 8.53 -7.94
CA PRO A 99 9.99 8.58 -6.93
C PRO A 99 8.55 8.45 -7.48
N ASP A 100 8.35 8.08 -8.76
CA ASP A 100 7.02 8.10 -9.40
C ASP A 100 5.90 7.41 -8.61
N PRO A 101 6.06 6.18 -8.04
CA PRO A 101 5.02 5.54 -7.24
C PRO A 101 4.71 6.31 -5.95
N GLN A 102 5.74 6.87 -5.30
CA GLN A 102 5.61 7.67 -4.08
C GLN A 102 4.86 8.97 -4.35
N ASP A 103 5.17 9.64 -5.46
CA ASP A 103 4.47 10.87 -5.87
C ASP A 103 2.99 10.60 -6.15
N ASP A 104 2.66 9.44 -6.75
CA ASP A 104 1.28 9.06 -6.98
C ASP A 104 0.52 8.80 -5.67
N LEU A 105 1.13 8.12 -4.70
CA LEU A 105 0.50 7.91 -3.40
C LEU A 105 0.32 9.22 -2.64
N ARG A 106 1.32 10.12 -2.68
CA ARG A 106 1.22 11.45 -2.08
C ARG A 106 0.06 12.25 -2.68
N GLN A 107 -0.05 12.26 -4.00
CA GLN A 107 -1.13 12.93 -4.68
C GLN A 107 -2.50 12.32 -4.38
N ALA A 108 -2.59 11.00 -4.27
CA ALA A 108 -3.81 10.30 -3.89
C ALA A 108 -4.27 10.69 -2.46
N LEU A 109 -3.34 10.73 -1.49
CA LEU A 109 -3.63 11.18 -0.11
C LEU A 109 -4.15 12.61 -0.08
N ARG A 110 -3.47 13.53 -0.78
CA ARG A 110 -3.92 14.92 -0.90
C ARG A 110 -5.32 15.03 -1.52
N LEU A 111 -5.57 14.31 -2.60
CA LEU A 111 -6.86 14.31 -3.29
C LEU A 111 -8.00 13.80 -2.40
N VAL A 112 -7.76 12.72 -1.65
CA VAL A 112 -8.76 12.17 -0.72
C VAL A 112 -9.05 13.16 0.40
N ARG A 113 -8.04 13.77 0.99
CA ARG A 113 -8.20 14.79 2.05
C ARG A 113 -8.91 16.04 1.55
N GLN A 114 -8.58 16.51 0.35
CA GLN A 114 -9.25 17.68 -0.27
C GLN A 114 -10.74 17.45 -0.54
N ASN A 115 -11.13 16.23 -0.83
CA ASN A 115 -12.52 15.87 -1.12
C ASN A 115 -13.23 15.19 0.09
N ALA A 116 -12.59 15.13 1.24
CA ALA A 116 -13.08 14.38 2.40
C ALA A 116 -14.51 14.76 2.79
N ALA A 117 -14.80 16.04 2.90
CA ALA A 117 -16.14 16.52 3.25
C ALA A 117 -17.22 16.10 2.21
N ALA A 118 -16.90 16.18 0.91
CA ALA A 118 -17.83 15.78 -0.15
C ALA A 118 -18.06 14.26 -0.20
N TRP A 119 -17.08 13.47 0.25
CA TRP A 119 -17.13 12.00 0.24
C TRP A 119 -17.51 11.40 1.61
N GLY A 120 -17.86 12.23 2.59
CA GLY A 120 -18.24 11.77 3.93
C GLY A 120 -17.09 11.16 4.71
N ILE A 121 -15.85 11.58 4.44
CA ILE A 121 -14.61 11.08 5.04
C ILE A 121 -14.13 12.05 6.12
N ASP A 122 -13.55 11.50 7.19
CA ASP A 122 -12.76 12.26 8.16
C ASP A 122 -11.35 12.46 7.59
N ALA A 123 -10.99 13.71 7.28
CA ALA A 123 -9.69 14.06 6.71
C ALA A 123 -8.49 13.71 7.63
N GLN A 124 -8.72 13.49 8.93
CA GLN A 124 -7.74 13.07 9.92
C GLN A 124 -7.72 11.55 10.14
N SER A 125 -8.41 10.80 9.28
CA SER A 125 -8.52 9.34 9.36
C SER A 125 -8.32 8.69 7.98
N VAL A 126 -7.35 9.20 7.20
CA VAL A 126 -6.99 8.70 5.87
C VAL A 126 -5.69 7.91 5.95
N GLY A 127 -5.79 6.59 5.98
CA GLY A 127 -4.64 5.69 6.00
C GLY A 127 -4.30 5.08 4.65
N ALA A 128 -3.22 4.31 4.63
CA ALA A 128 -2.79 3.54 3.45
C ALA A 128 -2.52 2.08 3.80
N MET A 129 -3.02 1.17 2.96
CA MET A 129 -2.78 -0.26 3.05
C MET A 129 -2.10 -0.74 1.77
N GLY A 130 -1.04 -1.53 1.91
CA GLY A 130 -0.32 -2.00 0.74
C GLY A 130 0.17 -3.44 0.89
N PHE A 131 0.30 -4.10 -0.24
CA PHE A 131 0.63 -5.52 -0.33
C PHE A 131 1.98 -5.70 -1.04
N SER A 132 2.87 -6.53 -0.50
CA SER A 132 4.15 -6.82 -1.15
C SER A 132 4.94 -5.53 -1.50
N ALA A 133 5.16 -5.23 -2.77
CA ALA A 133 5.74 -3.96 -3.23
C ALA A 133 4.86 -2.75 -2.87
N GLY A 134 3.53 -2.90 -2.86
CA GLY A 134 2.61 -1.88 -2.35
C GLY A 134 2.76 -1.66 -0.84
N GLY A 135 3.10 -2.72 -0.09
CA GLY A 135 3.46 -2.63 1.34
C GLY A 135 4.71 -1.78 1.57
N HIS A 136 5.72 -1.93 0.72
CA HIS A 136 6.89 -1.05 0.69
C HIS A 136 6.49 0.39 0.37
N LEU A 137 5.61 0.59 -0.60
CA LEU A 137 5.16 1.92 -0.99
C LEU A 137 4.46 2.66 0.15
N VAL A 138 3.50 2.02 0.84
CA VAL A 138 2.77 2.69 1.93
C VAL A 138 3.66 2.93 3.16
N MET A 139 4.60 2.03 3.45
CA MET A 139 5.55 2.26 4.52
C MET A 139 6.55 3.37 4.17
N SER A 140 7.00 3.46 2.90
CA SER A 140 7.84 4.58 2.46
C SER A 140 7.11 5.93 2.58
N ALA A 141 5.79 5.97 2.45
CA ALA A 141 5.02 7.18 2.68
C ALA A 141 5.00 7.58 4.17
N ALA A 142 4.90 6.60 5.06
CA ALA A 142 4.96 6.84 6.51
C ALA A 142 6.31 7.40 6.97
N GLU A 143 7.40 7.06 6.28
CA GLU A 143 8.75 7.43 6.67
C GLU A 143 9.31 8.64 5.95
N LEU A 144 9.04 8.77 4.64
CA LEU A 144 9.73 9.72 3.78
C LEU A 144 8.88 10.93 3.36
N PHE A 145 7.59 10.94 3.69
CA PHE A 145 6.75 12.11 3.39
C PHE A 145 6.81 13.12 4.51
N ASP A 146 6.61 14.39 4.18
CA ASP A 146 6.40 15.45 5.17
C ASP A 146 5.10 15.17 5.94
N GLU A 147 5.02 15.64 7.19
CA GLU A 147 3.92 15.37 8.12
C GLU A 147 2.53 15.58 7.49
N GLU A 148 2.35 16.67 6.74
CA GLU A 148 1.08 17.01 6.09
C GLU A 148 0.64 16.02 5.01
N ASP A 149 1.59 15.31 4.41
CA ASP A 149 1.37 14.34 3.33
C ASP A 149 1.32 12.88 3.82
N ARG A 150 1.73 12.63 5.05
CA ARG A 150 1.75 11.27 5.61
C ARG A 150 0.34 10.71 5.75
N PRO A 151 0.15 9.41 5.55
CA PRO A 151 -1.08 8.74 5.95
C PRO A 151 -1.22 8.74 7.48
N ASP A 152 -2.46 8.79 7.99
CA ASP A 152 -2.72 8.81 9.43
C ASP A 152 -2.46 7.44 10.10
N PHE A 153 -2.37 6.40 9.31
CA PHE A 153 -1.92 5.04 9.67
C PHE A 153 -1.51 4.27 8.44
N VAL A 154 -0.70 3.23 8.60
CA VAL A 154 -0.30 2.35 7.50
C VAL A 154 -0.48 0.87 7.84
N ALA A 155 -0.81 0.10 6.82
CA ALA A 155 -0.95 -1.35 6.93
C ALA A 155 -0.12 -2.07 5.84
N PRO A 156 1.19 -2.26 6.04
CA PRO A 156 2.01 -3.07 5.15
C PRO A 156 1.75 -4.57 5.37
N ILE A 157 1.25 -5.25 4.33
CA ILE A 157 0.91 -6.68 4.34
C ILE A 157 1.95 -7.41 3.50
N TYR A 158 2.65 -8.39 4.11
CA TYR A 158 3.82 -9.10 3.57
C TYR A 158 4.77 -8.22 2.76
N PRO A 159 5.20 -7.07 3.36
CA PRO A 159 5.90 -6.04 2.61
C PRO A 159 7.31 -6.44 2.20
N VAL A 160 7.76 -5.92 1.07
CA VAL A 160 9.18 -5.68 0.86
C VAL A 160 9.60 -4.56 1.80
N VAL A 161 10.77 -4.66 2.43
CA VAL A 161 11.26 -3.68 3.40
C VAL A 161 12.68 -3.23 3.05
N THR A 162 13.61 -4.16 2.94
CA THR A 162 15.01 -3.86 2.72
C THR A 162 15.46 -4.02 1.27
N PHE A 163 16.39 -3.17 0.86
CA PHE A 163 17.14 -3.31 -0.40
C PHE A 163 18.66 -3.41 -0.18
N THR A 164 19.10 -3.50 1.09
CA THR A 164 20.51 -3.65 1.46
C THR A 164 20.82 -5.04 1.99
N GLU A 165 19.90 -5.68 2.71
CA GLU A 165 20.12 -6.95 3.38
C GLU A 165 20.01 -8.17 2.43
N LYS A 166 20.54 -9.33 2.87
CA LYS A 166 20.52 -10.59 2.08
C LYS A 166 19.11 -11.07 1.74
N CYS A 167 18.12 -10.76 2.57
CA CYS A 167 16.71 -11.11 2.37
C CYS A 167 15.98 -10.15 1.41
N MET A 168 16.66 -9.18 0.78
CA MET A 168 16.03 -8.22 -0.12
C MET A 168 15.31 -8.90 -1.29
N HIS A 169 14.16 -8.37 -1.66
CA HIS A 169 13.44 -8.83 -2.85
C HIS A 169 14.00 -8.18 -4.12
N LYS A 170 14.92 -8.87 -4.80
CA LYS A 170 15.67 -8.37 -5.97
C LYS A 170 14.78 -7.86 -7.10
N ARG A 171 13.64 -8.51 -7.34
CA ARG A 171 12.69 -8.11 -8.39
C ARG A 171 12.05 -6.75 -8.08
N SER A 172 11.58 -6.53 -6.87
CA SER A 172 11.03 -5.22 -6.46
C SER A 172 12.07 -4.12 -6.50
N ARG A 173 13.30 -4.39 -6.05
CA ARG A 173 14.41 -3.44 -6.18
C ARG A 173 14.64 -3.06 -7.65
N ARG A 174 14.70 -4.02 -8.54
CA ARG A 174 14.85 -3.77 -9.98
C ARG A 174 13.65 -2.98 -10.54
N GLY A 175 12.42 -3.31 -10.14
CA GLY A 175 11.20 -2.59 -10.52
C GLY A 175 11.22 -1.13 -10.11
N LEU A 176 11.62 -0.84 -8.89
CA LEU A 176 11.61 0.52 -8.35
C LEU A 176 12.83 1.36 -8.77
N PHE A 177 14.03 0.77 -8.84
CA PHE A 177 15.27 1.51 -9.14
C PHE A 177 15.52 1.70 -10.64
N GLY A 178 15.17 0.71 -11.44
CA GLY A 178 15.60 0.59 -12.81
C GLY A 178 16.93 -0.15 -12.97
N ASP A 179 17.12 -0.69 -14.19
CA ASP A 179 18.32 -1.48 -14.48
C ASP A 179 19.61 -0.65 -14.38
N ASN A 180 19.56 0.63 -14.74
CA ASN A 180 20.70 1.54 -14.68
C ASN A 180 21.10 1.96 -13.25
N LYS A 181 20.19 1.85 -12.28
CA LYS A 181 20.45 2.19 -10.87
C LYS A 181 20.50 0.98 -9.95
N ARG A 182 20.57 -0.24 -10.49
CA ARG A 182 20.55 -1.48 -9.69
C ARG A 182 21.66 -1.56 -8.62
N ASN A 183 22.78 -0.86 -8.83
CA ASN A 183 23.92 -0.83 -7.91
C ASN A 183 24.03 0.49 -7.13
N ASP A 184 23.04 1.36 -7.20
CA ASP A 184 22.99 2.61 -6.45
C ASP A 184 22.79 2.30 -4.95
N LYS A 185 23.87 2.46 -4.19
CA LYS A 185 23.89 2.16 -2.75
C LYS A 185 23.12 3.21 -1.94
N THR A 186 23.20 4.47 -2.35
CA THR A 186 22.51 5.57 -1.68
C THR A 186 20.99 5.40 -1.81
N LEU A 187 20.52 5.05 -3.01
CA LEU A 187 19.11 4.78 -3.24
C LEU A 187 18.66 3.51 -2.51
N ALA A 188 19.52 2.48 -2.44
CA ALA A 188 19.21 1.27 -1.69
C ALA A 188 19.11 1.53 -0.18
N ASP A 189 19.99 2.36 0.36
CA ASP A 189 19.94 2.79 1.75
C ASP A 189 18.66 3.59 2.03
N LEU A 190 18.38 4.63 1.25
CA LEU A 190 17.20 5.49 1.38
C LEU A 190 15.88 4.69 1.38
N LEU A 191 15.81 3.64 0.57
CA LEU A 191 14.61 2.82 0.38
C LEU A 191 14.67 1.49 1.15
N SER A 192 15.58 1.35 2.11
CA SER A 192 15.59 0.28 3.10
C SER A 192 14.92 0.80 4.38
N LEU A 193 13.62 0.51 4.48
CA LEU A 193 12.70 1.18 5.40
C LEU A 193 13.03 0.89 6.87
N GLU A 194 13.61 -0.25 7.18
CA GLU A 194 14.07 -0.57 8.54
C GLU A 194 15.15 0.39 9.07
N ARG A 195 15.69 1.25 8.22
CA ARG A 195 16.80 2.16 8.55
C ARG A 195 16.35 3.59 8.83
N HIS A 196 15.14 3.94 8.43
CA HIS A 196 14.67 5.34 8.37
C HIS A 196 13.38 5.61 9.13
N VAL A 197 12.94 4.70 10.00
CA VAL A 197 11.73 4.89 10.82
C VAL A 197 11.86 6.16 11.66
N PRO A 198 11.04 7.20 11.45
CA PRO A 198 11.08 8.43 12.23
C PRO A 198 10.38 8.25 13.58
N ASP A 199 10.69 9.14 14.53
CA ASP A 199 10.09 9.07 15.89
C ASP A 199 8.59 9.39 15.88
N ASP A 200 8.14 10.16 14.88
CA ASP A 200 6.74 10.55 14.63
C ASP A 200 6.06 9.67 13.56
N CYS A 201 6.57 8.46 13.34
CA CYS A 201 5.97 7.51 12.41
C CYS A 201 4.51 7.20 12.80
N PRO A 202 3.56 7.25 11.85
CA PRO A 202 2.17 6.91 12.15
C PRO A 202 2.02 5.45 12.59
N PRO A 203 0.91 5.09 13.28
CA PRO A 203 0.66 3.72 13.70
C PRO A 203 0.71 2.71 12.55
N VAL A 204 1.33 1.55 12.80
CA VAL A 204 1.58 0.52 11.78
C VAL A 204 0.88 -0.79 12.12
N PHE A 205 0.22 -1.40 11.14
CA PHE A 205 -0.34 -2.75 11.21
C PHE A 205 0.40 -3.67 10.24
N LEU A 206 1.36 -4.45 10.72
CA LEU A 206 2.26 -5.28 9.94
C LEU A 206 1.81 -6.75 9.95
N VAL A 207 1.76 -7.38 8.78
CA VAL A 207 1.37 -8.80 8.64
C VAL A 207 2.31 -9.53 7.68
N ASN A 208 2.67 -10.76 8.00
CA ASN A 208 3.29 -11.67 7.04
C ASN A 208 3.06 -13.15 7.39
N CYS A 209 3.48 -14.04 6.49
CA CYS A 209 3.56 -15.47 6.74
C CYS A 209 5.03 -15.92 6.74
N LYS A 210 5.38 -16.87 7.63
CA LYS A 210 6.76 -17.37 7.76
C LYS A 210 7.17 -18.25 6.57
N ASP A 211 6.21 -18.87 5.92
CA ASP A 211 6.38 -19.73 4.75
C ASP A 211 6.28 -18.99 3.41
N ASP A 212 6.36 -17.66 3.40
CA ASP A 212 6.29 -16.83 2.19
C ASP A 212 7.44 -17.17 1.23
N PRO A 213 7.14 -17.69 0.00
CA PRO A 213 8.16 -18.09 -0.96
C PRO A 213 8.63 -16.94 -1.86
N VAL A 214 8.04 -15.75 -1.73
CA VAL A 214 8.28 -14.60 -2.62
C VAL A 214 9.06 -13.51 -1.91
N VAL A 215 8.55 -13.03 -0.78
CA VAL A 215 9.22 -12.04 0.07
C VAL A 215 9.63 -12.71 1.36
N ASP A 216 10.93 -12.84 1.56
CA ASP A 216 11.48 -13.45 2.77
C ASP A 216 10.90 -12.75 4.02
N TYR A 217 10.30 -13.52 4.92
CA TYR A 217 9.65 -13.03 6.14
C TYR A 217 10.56 -12.14 7.01
N ARG A 218 11.88 -12.26 6.86
CA ARG A 218 12.86 -11.42 7.56
C ARG A 218 12.74 -9.94 7.21
N ASN A 219 12.16 -9.59 6.05
CA ASN A 219 11.78 -8.21 5.77
C ASN A 219 10.88 -7.63 6.85
N SER A 220 9.82 -8.36 7.23
CA SER A 220 8.91 -7.92 8.29
C SER A 220 9.57 -7.93 9.67
N LEU A 221 10.46 -8.87 9.97
CA LEU A 221 11.21 -8.87 11.23
C LEU A 221 12.13 -7.65 11.37
N LEU A 222 12.79 -7.23 10.28
CA LEU A 222 13.61 -6.03 10.27
C LEU A 222 12.78 -4.78 10.58
N LEU A 223 11.61 -4.66 9.95
CA LEU A 223 10.70 -3.54 10.17
C LEU A 223 10.15 -3.53 11.59
N ASP A 224 9.67 -4.66 12.10
CA ASP A 224 9.18 -4.81 13.47
C ASP A 224 10.24 -4.39 14.51
N SER A 225 11.48 -4.86 14.32
CA SER A 225 12.60 -4.47 15.18
C SER A 225 12.88 -2.96 15.14
N ALA A 226 12.83 -2.35 13.96
CA ALA A 226 13.02 -0.91 13.79
C ALA A 226 11.89 -0.10 14.45
N LEU A 227 10.63 -0.48 14.22
CA LEU A 227 9.46 0.15 14.84
C LEU A 227 9.51 0.05 16.37
N THR A 228 9.86 -1.13 16.90
CA THR A 228 10.03 -1.37 18.35
C THR A 228 11.13 -0.47 18.93
N SER A 229 12.28 -0.39 18.26
CA SER A 229 13.42 0.43 18.74
C SER A 229 13.09 1.92 18.80
N ARG A 230 12.22 2.40 17.91
CA ARG A 230 11.72 3.77 17.85
C ARG A 230 10.47 4.00 18.69
N ARG A 231 9.94 2.98 19.38
CA ARG A 231 8.70 3.01 20.16
C ARG A 231 7.47 3.46 19.36
N VAL A 232 7.47 3.18 18.07
CA VAL A 232 6.31 3.44 17.21
C VAL A 232 5.16 2.51 17.60
N SER A 233 3.95 3.05 17.70
CA SER A 233 2.75 2.25 17.93
C SER A 233 2.51 1.29 16.77
N HIS A 234 2.64 -0.01 16.99
CA HIS A 234 2.42 -0.99 15.93
C HIS A 234 1.90 -2.32 16.44
N VAL A 235 1.30 -3.08 15.54
CA VAL A 235 0.92 -4.48 15.70
C VAL A 235 1.64 -5.29 14.64
N TYR A 236 2.30 -6.36 15.03
CA TYR A 236 2.91 -7.30 14.12
C TYR A 236 2.28 -8.69 14.25
N LEU A 237 1.70 -9.19 13.16
CA LEU A 237 1.12 -10.53 13.06
C LEU A 237 1.94 -11.38 12.09
N GLN A 238 2.65 -12.35 12.62
CA GLN A 238 3.35 -13.35 11.82
C GLN A 238 2.61 -14.68 11.91
N TYR A 239 2.02 -15.10 10.80
CA TYR A 239 1.38 -16.39 10.68
C TYR A 239 2.40 -17.48 10.31
N LYS A 240 2.15 -18.72 10.75
CA LYS A 240 3.03 -19.83 10.44
C LYS A 240 3.00 -20.18 8.96
N THR A 241 1.80 -20.21 8.39
CA THR A 241 1.55 -20.58 6.99
C THR A 241 0.53 -19.66 6.35
N GLY A 242 0.59 -19.53 5.02
CA GLY A 242 -0.31 -18.69 4.23
C GLY A 242 0.34 -18.20 2.93
N GLY A 243 1.65 -18.30 2.83
CA GLY A 243 2.40 -17.91 1.64
C GLY A 243 2.36 -16.41 1.36
N HIS A 244 2.26 -16.06 0.08
CA HIS A 244 2.26 -14.70 -0.44
C HIS A 244 1.04 -14.42 -1.32
N GLY A 245 0.62 -13.16 -1.45
CA GLY A 245 -0.42 -12.77 -2.42
C GLY A 245 -1.83 -13.19 -2.03
N PHE A 246 -2.11 -13.41 -0.73
CA PHE A 246 -3.46 -13.78 -0.29
C PHE A 246 -4.46 -12.61 -0.29
N GLY A 247 -3.98 -11.35 -0.17
CA GLY A 247 -4.84 -10.17 -0.16
C GLY A 247 -6.05 -10.29 0.77
N ALA A 248 -7.23 -9.91 0.30
CA ALA A 248 -8.49 -10.13 1.02
C ALA A 248 -9.25 -11.38 0.54
N SER A 249 -8.64 -12.24 -0.25
CA SER A 249 -9.27 -13.46 -0.78
C SER A 249 -9.74 -14.40 0.33
N ASP A 250 -10.89 -15.01 0.12
CA ASP A 250 -11.43 -16.05 1.01
C ASP A 250 -10.95 -17.46 0.65
N THR A 251 -10.24 -17.62 -0.47
CA THR A 251 -9.73 -18.90 -0.98
C THR A 251 -8.21 -19.00 -1.00
N LYS A 252 -7.48 -17.87 -1.14
CA LYS A 252 -6.02 -17.85 -1.09
C LYS A 252 -5.52 -17.80 0.36
N GLY A 253 -4.31 -18.29 0.59
CA GLY A 253 -3.72 -18.44 1.93
C GLY A 253 -4.42 -19.51 2.77
N THR A 254 -4.06 -19.59 4.04
CA THR A 254 -4.68 -20.49 5.02
C THR A 254 -5.82 -19.82 5.80
N ALA A 255 -6.69 -20.62 6.44
CA ALA A 255 -7.72 -20.06 7.31
C ALA A 255 -7.11 -19.20 8.43
N GLU A 256 -5.97 -19.63 8.98
CA GLU A 256 -5.25 -18.89 10.02
C GLU A 256 -4.79 -17.50 9.52
N CYS A 257 -4.10 -17.44 8.38
CA CYS A 257 -3.60 -16.16 7.90
C CYS A 257 -4.73 -15.20 7.49
N ARG A 258 -5.89 -15.71 7.03
CA ARG A 258 -7.05 -14.88 6.69
C ARG A 258 -7.67 -14.12 7.88
N GLU A 259 -7.36 -14.53 9.11
CA GLU A 259 -7.78 -13.82 10.33
C GLU A 259 -7.14 -12.41 10.44
N TRP A 260 -6.11 -12.09 9.66
CA TRP A 260 -5.54 -10.76 9.61
C TRP A 260 -6.61 -9.69 9.33
N LYS A 261 -7.64 -10.02 8.54
CA LYS A 261 -8.74 -9.11 8.20
C LYS A 261 -9.50 -8.67 9.44
N LYS A 262 -9.89 -9.62 10.28
CA LYS A 262 -10.59 -9.33 11.55
C LYS A 262 -9.70 -8.56 12.52
N ALA A 263 -8.42 -8.95 12.60
CA ALA A 263 -7.45 -8.27 13.46
C ALA A 263 -7.24 -6.81 13.04
N PHE A 264 -7.18 -6.52 11.73
CA PHE A 264 -7.08 -5.17 11.21
C PHE A 264 -8.29 -4.30 11.60
N ILE A 265 -9.51 -4.79 11.40
CA ILE A 265 -10.73 -4.05 11.77
C ILE A 265 -10.74 -3.75 13.29
N LYS A 266 -10.39 -4.74 14.12
CA LYS A 266 -10.29 -4.54 15.57
C LYS A 266 -9.22 -3.50 15.93
N TRP A 267 -8.05 -3.54 15.29
CA TRP A 267 -6.98 -2.57 15.51
C TRP A 267 -7.39 -1.16 15.07
N LEU A 268 -8.06 -1.04 13.92
CA LEU A 268 -8.48 0.25 13.39
C LEU A 268 -9.60 0.91 14.22
N ALA A 269 -10.39 0.11 14.95
CA ALA A 269 -11.44 0.60 15.85
C ALA A 269 -10.89 1.12 17.19
N GLN A 270 -9.64 0.87 17.54
CA GLN A 270 -9.04 1.37 18.78
C GLN A 270 -8.76 2.88 18.68
N PRO A 271 -8.91 3.65 19.77
CA PRO A 271 -8.44 5.02 19.83
C PRO A 271 -6.93 5.05 19.57
N LYS A 272 -6.48 5.96 18.73
CA LYS A 272 -5.06 6.16 18.42
C LYS A 272 -4.51 7.38 19.09
#